data_1d51406248067dd95fcb3d7fc6b320bc
#
_entry.id   1d51406248067dd95fcb3d7fc6b320bc
#
_cell.length_a   1.000
_cell.length_b   1.000
_cell.length_c   1.000
_cell.angle_alpha   90.00
_cell.angle_beta   90.00
_cell.angle_gamma   90.00
#
_symmetry.space_group_name_H-M   'P 1'
#
loop_
_entity.id
_entity.type
_entity.pdbx_description
1 polymer ?
#
loop_
_entity_poly.entity_id
_entity_poly.type
_entity_poly.pdbx_seq_one_letter_code
_entity_poly.pdbx_strand_id
1 'polypeptide(L)'
;NSNNEVEIRHNTKSASSDCYFKTVAKGASKVNFDGIIFVDNHCSKTVSNQVSKGLLIGSESKINLVPKLEIYNDDVECSHGAASGQPDKNTLFYLTSRGISKEDAEQIYVEGFLSEFFATIDNDLMTEKAKRFINLNT
;
A
#
# COMPACT_ATOMS: atom_id res chain seq x y z
N ASN A 1 -9.99 11.16 -8.88
CA ASN A 1 -10.50 9.87 -8.39
C ASN A 1 -9.73 8.75 -9.07
N SER A 2 -9.36 7.72 -8.32
CA SER A 2 -8.74 6.49 -8.83
C SER A 2 -9.49 5.29 -8.26
N ASN A 3 -9.78 4.32 -9.12
CA ASN A 3 -10.31 3.03 -8.71
C ASN A 3 -9.34 1.95 -9.20
N ASN A 4 -8.91 1.11 -8.28
CA ASN A 4 -7.94 0.05 -8.55
C ASN A 4 -8.52 -1.26 -8.04
N GLU A 5 -8.45 -2.29 -8.86
CA GLU A 5 -8.86 -3.64 -8.52
C GLU A 5 -7.72 -4.60 -8.82
N VAL A 6 -7.42 -5.47 -7.87
CA VAL A 6 -6.38 -6.48 -8.01
C VAL A 6 -6.94 -7.81 -7.53
N GLU A 7 -6.90 -8.81 -8.40
CA GLU A 7 -7.25 -10.19 -8.06
C GLU A 7 -6.00 -11.07 -8.14
N ILE A 8 -5.76 -11.84 -7.09
CA ILE A 8 -4.70 -12.84 -7.03
C ILE A 8 -5.38 -14.19 -6.90
N ARG A 9 -5.22 -15.02 -7.93
CA ARG A 9 -5.87 -16.32 -8.01
C ARG A 9 -4.85 -17.45 -7.89
N HIS A 10 -5.04 -18.26 -6.87
CA HIS A 10 -4.28 -19.51 -6.69
C HIS A 10 -5.05 -20.68 -7.30
N ASN A 11 -4.43 -21.35 -8.30
CA ASN A 11 -5.00 -22.48 -9.06
C ASN A 11 -4.14 -23.73 -8.97
N THR A 12 -3.12 -23.75 -8.11
CA THR A 12 -2.25 -24.91 -7.89
C THR A 12 -2.01 -25.11 -6.41
N LYS A 13 -1.66 -26.35 -6.01
CA LYS A 13 -1.26 -26.67 -4.64
C LYS A 13 0.07 -26.03 -4.27
N SER A 14 0.29 -25.77 -2.99
CA SER A 14 1.55 -25.26 -2.45
C SER A 14 2.02 -23.97 -3.11
N ALA A 15 1.10 -23.14 -3.58
CA ALA A 15 1.39 -21.83 -4.12
C ALA A 15 1.56 -20.81 -2.99
N SER A 16 2.33 -19.77 -3.24
CA SER A 16 2.46 -18.67 -2.30
C SER A 16 2.34 -17.31 -2.98
N SER A 17 1.80 -16.33 -2.25
CA SER A 17 1.83 -14.92 -2.64
C SER A 17 1.97 -14.02 -1.42
N ASP A 18 2.75 -12.96 -1.57
CA ASP A 18 2.86 -11.88 -0.60
C ASP A 18 2.66 -10.55 -1.33
N CYS A 19 1.57 -9.86 -1.00
CA CYS A 19 1.12 -8.68 -1.72
C CYS A 19 1.09 -7.47 -0.81
N TYR A 20 1.81 -6.46 -1.21
CA TYR A 20 1.95 -5.24 -0.43
C TYR A 20 1.57 -4.02 -1.26
N PHE A 21 0.54 -3.31 -0.82
CA PHE A 21 0.01 -2.13 -1.49
C PHE A 21 0.18 -0.89 -0.62
N LYS A 22 0.72 0.17 -1.20
CA LYS A 22 0.77 1.50 -0.58
C LYS A 22 0.04 2.51 -1.44
N THR A 23 -0.86 3.24 -0.81
CA THR A 23 -1.68 4.28 -1.45
C THR A 23 -1.42 5.61 -0.76
N VAL A 24 -1.15 6.66 -1.55
CA VAL A 24 -1.06 8.04 -1.06
C VAL A 24 -2.15 8.86 -1.74
N ALA A 25 -3.00 9.50 -0.95
CA ALA A 25 -4.02 10.44 -1.43
C ALA A 25 -3.68 11.85 -0.94
N LYS A 26 -3.50 12.80 -1.87
CA LYS A 26 -3.20 14.22 -1.56
C LYS A 26 -4.36 15.14 -1.94
N GLY A 27 -4.53 16.24 -1.19
CA GLY A 27 -5.52 17.28 -1.46
C GLY A 27 -6.95 16.74 -1.38
N ALA A 28 -7.74 16.91 -2.45
CA ALA A 28 -9.12 16.42 -2.55
C ALA A 28 -9.24 15.08 -3.31
N SER A 29 -8.14 14.33 -3.42
CA SER A 29 -8.16 13.06 -4.14
C SER A 29 -8.94 11.97 -3.39
N LYS A 30 -9.57 11.09 -4.18
CA LYS A 30 -10.30 9.92 -3.66
C LYS A 30 -9.75 8.68 -4.34
N VAL A 31 -9.36 7.70 -3.54
CA VAL A 31 -8.82 6.42 -4.02
C VAL A 31 -9.62 5.28 -3.44
N ASN A 32 -10.10 4.39 -4.30
CA ASN A 32 -10.67 3.11 -3.93
C ASN A 32 -9.70 2.01 -4.39
N PHE A 33 -9.45 1.07 -3.52
CA PHE A 33 -8.67 -0.12 -3.78
C PHE A 33 -9.41 -1.35 -3.30
N ASP A 34 -9.72 -2.24 -4.22
CA ASP A 34 -10.30 -3.56 -3.97
C ASP A 34 -9.23 -4.62 -4.28
N GLY A 35 -8.87 -5.41 -3.27
CA GLY A 35 -7.88 -6.49 -3.41
C GLY A 35 -8.52 -7.83 -3.04
N ILE A 36 -8.51 -8.80 -3.95
CA ILE A 36 -9.10 -10.12 -3.72
C ILE A 36 -8.01 -11.18 -3.81
N ILE A 37 -7.90 -12.03 -2.80
CA ILE A 37 -7.17 -13.30 -2.87
C ILE A 37 -8.20 -14.40 -3.03
N PHE A 38 -8.11 -15.14 -4.13
CA PHE A 38 -8.96 -16.28 -4.43
C PHE A 38 -8.14 -17.58 -4.36
N VAL A 39 -8.61 -18.54 -3.56
CA VAL A 39 -7.98 -19.86 -3.43
C VAL A 39 -9.00 -20.93 -3.77
N ASP A 40 -8.75 -21.68 -4.85
CA ASP A 40 -9.63 -22.73 -5.32
C ASP A 40 -9.63 -23.95 -4.38
N ASN A 41 -10.67 -24.77 -4.46
CA ASN A 41 -10.92 -25.93 -3.58
C ASN A 41 -9.81 -27.00 -3.65
N HIS A 42 -9.10 -27.12 -4.76
CA HIS A 42 -8.00 -28.07 -4.92
C HIS A 42 -6.62 -27.52 -4.57
N CYS A 43 -6.53 -26.26 -4.12
CA CYS A 43 -5.27 -25.53 -3.84
C CYS A 43 -4.83 -25.66 -2.38
N SER A 44 -4.62 -26.89 -1.91
CA SER A 44 -4.10 -27.13 -0.55
C SER A 44 -2.68 -26.60 -0.36
N LYS A 45 -2.31 -26.29 0.90
CA LYS A 45 -1.01 -25.74 1.32
C LYS A 45 -0.65 -24.40 0.65
N THR A 46 -1.67 -23.64 0.30
CA THR A 46 -1.47 -22.26 -0.16
C THR A 46 -1.17 -21.34 1.01
N VAL A 47 -0.13 -20.51 0.86
CA VAL A 47 0.22 -19.45 1.81
C VAL A 47 0.06 -18.11 1.11
N SER A 48 -0.84 -17.25 1.60
CA SER A 48 -1.11 -15.97 0.96
C SER A 48 -1.30 -14.86 1.97
N ASN A 49 -0.62 -13.73 1.75
CA ASN A 49 -0.77 -12.55 2.59
C ASN A 49 -1.01 -11.31 1.72
N GLN A 50 -1.92 -10.43 2.16
CA GLN A 50 -2.18 -9.15 1.53
C GLN A 50 -2.19 -8.04 2.58
N VAL A 51 -1.34 -7.04 2.40
CA VAL A 51 -1.31 -5.84 3.25
C VAL A 51 -1.54 -4.60 2.41
N SER A 52 -2.53 -3.80 2.79
CA SER A 52 -2.86 -2.53 2.13
C SER A 52 -2.72 -1.38 3.11
N LYS A 53 -1.80 -0.46 2.85
CA LYS A 53 -1.58 0.74 3.69
C LYS A 53 -1.90 2.01 2.91
N GLY A 54 -2.62 2.95 3.54
CA GLY A 54 -3.01 4.23 2.96
C GLY A 54 -2.52 5.43 3.78
N LEU A 55 -1.97 6.43 3.10
CA LEU A 55 -1.57 7.70 3.70
C LEU A 55 -2.41 8.84 3.11
N LEU A 56 -3.10 9.57 3.98
CA LEU A 56 -3.97 10.70 3.64
C LEU A 56 -3.23 12.01 3.91
N ILE A 57 -2.97 12.80 2.87
CA ILE A 57 -2.35 14.12 2.97
C ILE A 57 -3.42 15.19 2.64
N GLY A 58 -3.79 15.95 3.66
CA GLY A 58 -4.86 16.94 3.56
C GLY A 58 -6.21 16.46 4.10
N SER A 59 -7.07 17.42 4.42
CA SER A 59 -8.35 17.17 5.10
C SER A 59 -9.45 16.61 4.20
N GLU A 60 -9.33 16.77 2.88
CA GLU A 60 -10.34 16.35 1.91
C GLU A 60 -10.00 15.05 1.19
N SER A 61 -8.78 14.53 1.41
CA SER A 61 -8.36 13.26 0.83
C SER A 61 -9.14 12.08 1.40
N LYS A 62 -9.45 11.09 0.58
CA LYS A 62 -10.17 9.88 0.98
C LYS A 62 -9.51 8.64 0.41
N ILE A 63 -9.37 7.62 1.24
CA ILE A 63 -8.89 6.30 0.85
C ILE A 63 -9.88 5.27 1.36
N ASN A 64 -10.32 4.38 0.47
CA ASN A 64 -11.11 3.21 0.79
C ASN A 64 -10.31 1.97 0.39
N LEU A 65 -9.93 1.14 1.35
CA LEU A 65 -9.19 -0.11 1.14
C LEU A 65 -10.10 -1.28 1.51
N VAL A 66 -10.38 -2.14 0.55
CA VAL A 66 -11.29 -3.28 0.71
C VAL A 66 -10.56 -4.58 0.36
N PRO A 67 -9.73 -5.13 1.28
CA PRO A 67 -9.15 -6.44 1.06
C PRO A 67 -10.20 -7.54 1.28
N LYS A 68 -10.19 -8.56 0.41
CA LYS A 68 -11.12 -9.69 0.44
C LYS A 68 -10.37 -11.02 0.34
N LEU A 69 -10.89 -12.04 1.02
CA LEU A 69 -10.44 -13.43 0.91
C LEU A 69 -11.62 -14.29 0.44
N GLU A 70 -11.44 -14.98 -0.68
CA GLU A 70 -12.37 -15.98 -1.19
C GLU A 70 -11.66 -17.34 -1.19
N ILE A 71 -11.84 -18.10 -0.12
CA ILE A 71 -11.07 -19.31 0.16
C ILE A 71 -12.02 -20.51 0.17
N TYR A 72 -11.74 -21.48 -0.70
CA TYR A 72 -12.53 -22.71 -0.87
C TYR A 72 -11.77 -23.96 -0.45
N ASN A 73 -10.66 -23.85 0.28
CA ASN A 73 -9.86 -24.95 0.82
C ASN A 73 -9.49 -24.66 2.28
N ASP A 74 -9.57 -25.64 3.17
CA ASP A 74 -9.31 -25.51 4.60
C ASP A 74 -7.84 -25.75 5.00
N ASP A 75 -7.03 -26.36 4.10
CA ASP A 75 -5.59 -26.59 4.31
C ASP A 75 -4.76 -25.43 3.72
N VAL A 76 -4.95 -24.23 4.23
CA VAL A 76 -4.28 -23.01 3.76
C VAL A 76 -3.97 -22.03 4.89
N GLU A 77 -2.98 -21.15 4.67
CA GLU A 77 -2.64 -20.04 5.55
C GLU A 77 -2.81 -18.73 4.78
N CYS A 78 -3.96 -18.08 4.96
CA CYS A 78 -4.25 -16.83 4.26
C CYS A 78 -4.58 -15.71 5.23
N SER A 79 -4.02 -14.53 4.98
CA SER A 79 -4.28 -13.35 5.77
C SER A 79 -4.40 -12.10 4.93
N HIS A 80 -5.16 -11.13 5.43
CA HIS A 80 -5.18 -9.78 4.87
C HIS A 80 -5.22 -8.73 5.97
N GLY A 81 -4.77 -7.54 5.64
CA GLY A 81 -4.86 -6.38 6.52
C GLY A 81 -4.96 -5.09 5.74
N ALA A 82 -5.72 -4.13 6.28
CA ALA A 82 -5.79 -2.78 5.73
C ALA A 82 -5.72 -1.75 6.85
N ALA A 83 -4.96 -0.69 6.60
CA ALA A 83 -4.91 0.46 7.49
C ALA A 83 -4.70 1.75 6.68
N SER A 84 -5.38 2.82 7.06
CA SER A 84 -5.14 4.14 6.50
C SER A 84 -5.12 5.18 7.60
N GLY A 85 -4.33 6.23 7.42
CA GLY A 85 -4.22 7.30 8.39
C GLY A 85 -3.60 8.57 7.81
N GLN A 86 -3.63 9.61 8.60
CA GLN A 86 -2.94 10.88 8.33
C GLN A 86 -1.53 10.83 8.93
N PRO A 87 -0.62 11.71 8.47
CA PRO A 87 0.68 11.89 9.12
C PRO A 87 0.51 12.20 10.61
N ASP A 88 1.42 11.69 11.43
CA ASP A 88 1.46 12.05 12.84
C ASP A 88 1.70 13.56 13.02
N LYS A 89 0.79 14.19 13.74
CA LYS A 89 0.81 15.66 13.96
C LYS A 89 2.05 16.12 14.71
N ASN A 90 2.57 15.32 15.64
CA ASN A 90 3.76 15.69 16.41
C ASN A 90 5.00 15.64 15.52
N THR A 91 5.08 14.67 14.63
CA THR A 91 6.17 14.57 13.64
C THR A 91 6.14 15.78 12.69
N LEU A 92 4.99 16.14 12.15
CA LEU A 92 4.87 17.32 11.29
C LEU A 92 5.20 18.61 12.06
N PHE A 93 4.72 18.75 13.29
CA PHE A 93 5.05 19.89 14.14
C PHE A 93 6.55 19.98 14.43
N TYR A 94 7.20 18.86 14.71
CA TYR A 94 8.66 18.82 14.93
C TYR A 94 9.43 19.32 13.71
N LEU A 95 9.10 18.83 12.52
CA LEU A 95 9.75 19.24 11.27
C LEU A 95 9.54 20.74 11.00
N THR A 96 8.31 21.23 11.12
CA THR A 96 8.00 22.65 10.86
C THR A 96 8.62 23.58 11.92
N SER A 97 8.74 23.17 13.18
CA SER A 97 9.43 23.94 14.23
C SER A 97 10.93 24.09 13.99
N ARG A 98 11.52 23.24 13.11
CA ARG A 98 12.91 23.33 12.66
C ARG A 98 13.09 24.15 11.38
N GLY A 99 12.04 24.83 10.92
CA GLY A 99 12.08 25.70 9.74
C GLY A 99 11.81 25.01 8.41
N ILE A 100 11.40 23.73 8.43
CA ILE A 100 10.97 23.02 7.21
C ILE A 100 9.56 23.52 6.86
N SER A 101 9.31 23.83 5.59
CA SER A 101 7.97 24.22 5.15
C SER A 101 6.95 23.10 5.40
N LYS A 102 5.68 23.42 5.48
CA LYS A 102 4.64 22.40 5.67
C LYS A 102 4.62 21.41 4.50
N GLU A 103 4.76 21.93 3.30
CA GLU A 103 4.80 21.17 2.06
C GLU A 103 5.98 20.17 2.03
N ASP A 104 7.17 20.64 2.42
CA ASP A 104 8.36 19.79 2.50
C ASP A 104 8.24 18.75 3.61
N ALA A 105 7.67 19.11 4.76
CA ALA A 105 7.43 18.18 5.87
C ALA A 105 6.45 17.06 5.47
N GLU A 106 5.38 17.39 4.75
CA GLU A 106 4.45 16.41 4.18
C GLU A 106 5.14 15.51 3.15
N GLN A 107 6.01 16.09 2.31
CA GLN A 107 6.78 15.33 1.32
C GLN A 107 7.74 14.34 1.98
N ILE A 108 8.50 14.78 2.99
CA ILE A 108 9.39 13.92 3.79
C ILE A 108 8.59 12.75 4.41
N TYR A 109 7.39 13.02 4.90
CA TYR A 109 6.53 11.98 5.48
C TYR A 109 6.10 10.96 4.43
N VAL A 110 5.72 11.41 3.23
CA VAL A 110 5.38 10.54 2.09
C VAL A 110 6.57 9.68 1.66
N GLU A 111 7.75 10.26 1.57
CA GLU A 111 8.97 9.53 1.22
C GLU A 111 9.30 8.45 2.26
N GLY A 112 9.20 8.77 3.54
CA GLY A 112 9.35 7.82 4.63
C GLY A 112 8.31 6.69 4.56
N PHE A 113 7.05 7.01 4.29
CA PHE A 113 5.99 6.02 4.13
C PHE A 113 6.25 5.08 2.94
N LEU A 114 6.79 5.57 1.83
CA LEU A 114 7.07 4.78 0.63
C LEU A 114 8.44 4.09 0.67
N SER A 115 9.36 4.50 1.53
CA SER A 115 10.74 3.97 1.58
C SER A 115 10.80 2.46 1.76
N GLU A 116 9.94 1.91 2.62
CA GLU A 116 9.83 0.49 2.87
C GLU A 116 9.41 -0.29 1.61
N PHE A 117 8.52 0.29 0.79
CA PHE A 117 8.14 -0.28 -0.50
C PHE A 117 9.31 -0.29 -1.49
N PHE A 118 10.05 0.81 -1.59
CA PHE A 118 11.21 0.86 -2.48
C PHE A 118 12.32 -0.10 -2.08
N ALA A 119 12.48 -0.37 -0.79
CA ALA A 119 13.48 -1.32 -0.30
C ALA A 119 13.17 -2.78 -0.71
N THR A 120 11.94 -3.08 -1.13
CA THR A 120 11.58 -4.43 -1.63
C THR A 120 11.87 -4.62 -3.11
N ILE A 121 12.22 -3.55 -3.83
CA ILE A 121 12.52 -3.60 -5.28
C ILE A 121 14.01 -3.88 -5.45
N ASP A 122 14.36 -5.11 -5.80
CA ASP A 122 15.75 -5.53 -6.08
C ASP A 122 16.20 -5.14 -7.51
N ASN A 123 16.02 -3.85 -7.84
CA ASN A 123 16.44 -3.31 -9.14
C ASN A 123 16.49 -1.77 -9.10
N ASP A 124 17.69 -1.20 -9.15
CA ASP A 124 17.92 0.25 -9.06
C ASP A 124 17.19 1.04 -10.15
N LEU A 125 17.19 0.54 -11.39
CA LEU A 125 16.52 1.21 -12.51
C LEU A 125 14.99 1.26 -12.32
N MET A 126 14.41 0.18 -11.82
CA MET A 126 12.97 0.13 -11.52
C MET A 126 12.62 1.06 -10.36
N THR A 127 13.44 1.08 -9.32
CA THR A 127 13.29 1.98 -8.18
C THR A 127 13.36 3.44 -8.63
N GLU A 128 14.32 3.80 -9.47
CA GLU A 128 14.48 5.16 -10.00
C GLU A 128 13.25 5.57 -10.84
N LYS A 129 12.78 4.69 -11.73
CA LYS A 129 11.58 4.95 -12.55
C LYS A 129 10.34 5.12 -11.68
N ALA A 130 10.14 4.28 -10.67
CA ALA A 130 9.02 4.39 -9.76
C ALA A 130 9.04 5.70 -8.96
N LYS A 131 10.18 6.10 -8.44
CA LYS A 131 10.38 7.39 -7.74
C LYS A 131 10.05 8.59 -8.66
N ARG A 132 10.53 8.58 -9.90
CA ARG A 132 10.21 9.63 -10.88
C ARG A 132 8.72 9.68 -11.18
N PHE A 133 8.07 8.53 -11.32
CA PHE A 133 6.63 8.46 -11.62
C PHE A 133 5.79 9.10 -10.51
N ILE A 134 6.16 8.94 -9.25
CA ILE A 134 5.45 9.51 -8.10
C ILE A 134 5.93 10.91 -7.70
N ASN A 135 6.81 11.53 -8.50
CA ASN A 135 7.40 12.86 -8.23
C ASN A 135 8.13 12.95 -6.88
N LEU A 136 8.76 11.87 -6.46
CA LEU A 136 9.66 11.90 -5.32
C LEU A 136 11.01 12.42 -5.83
N ASN A 137 11.34 13.66 -5.49
CA ASN A 137 12.67 14.18 -5.73
C ASN A 137 13.66 13.43 -4.83
N THR A 138 14.68 12.86 -5.45
CA THR A 138 15.83 12.25 -4.75
C THR A 138 16.95 13.24 -4.62
#